data_ef20bae811c19105884b93f1713566b0
#
_entry.id   ef20bae811c19105884b93f1713566b0
#
_cell.length_a   1.000
_cell.length_b   1.000
_cell.length_c   1.000
_cell.angle_alpha   90.00
_cell.angle_beta   90.00
_cell.angle_gamma   90.00
#
_symmetry.space_group_name_H-M   'P 1'
#
loop_
_entity.id
_entity.type
_entity.pdbx_description
1 polymer ?
#
loop_
_entity_poly.entity_id
_entity_poly.type
_entity_poly.pdbx_seq_one_letter_code
_entity_poly.pdbx_strand_id
1 'polypeptide(L)'
;YPIARVTAKIAVGMALEEIPVAGGTAAIEPSLDYIVAKFPRFPFDKFTTAKNTLGTQMKATGEVMGIGSCLEECFLKSVRSLETGVTHLYMKKFADMPTHTLYEYITEFKDDTIFAVTELIRRKESIAEIHAATMITELFLEAIARICKMEELLKANPQDIVALNAAKRLGFSDKYIASLWNTDELSIYNLRKQNGITPVFKMVDTLHTGKYIAYLYSSYTGENASRLTDKKKIVVLGAGPI
;
A
#
# COMPACT_ATOMS: atom_id res chain seq x y z
N TYR A 1 2.34 -15.43 -10.70
CA TYR A 1 2.05 -16.86 -10.84
C TYR A 1 1.17 -17.09 -12.07
N PRO A 2 1.47 -18.08 -12.93
CA PRO A 2 0.77 -18.29 -14.21
C PRO A 2 -0.58 -19.02 -14.00
N ILE A 3 -1.50 -18.42 -13.28
CA ILE A 3 -2.79 -19.03 -12.87
C ILE A 3 -3.58 -19.53 -14.07
N ALA A 4 -3.78 -18.73 -15.12
CA ALA A 4 -4.56 -19.12 -16.30
C ALA A 4 -4.00 -20.38 -16.99
N ARG A 5 -2.66 -20.45 -17.12
CA ARG A 5 -1.99 -21.63 -17.70
C ARG A 5 -2.16 -22.88 -16.83
N VAL A 6 -2.05 -22.74 -15.52
CA VAL A 6 -2.21 -23.86 -14.58
C VAL A 6 -3.66 -24.32 -14.59
N THR A 7 -4.62 -23.40 -14.49
CA THR A 7 -6.06 -23.73 -14.51
C THR A 7 -6.48 -24.43 -15.81
N ALA A 8 -5.98 -23.98 -16.97
CA ALA A 8 -6.28 -24.65 -18.24
C ALA A 8 -5.78 -26.11 -18.27
N LYS A 9 -4.62 -26.40 -17.68
CA LYS A 9 -4.09 -27.76 -17.58
C LYS A 9 -4.86 -28.64 -16.61
N ILE A 10 -5.28 -28.08 -15.48
CA ILE A 10 -6.19 -28.78 -14.55
C ILE A 10 -7.51 -29.13 -15.24
N ALA A 11 -8.07 -28.22 -16.02
CA ALA A 11 -9.34 -28.44 -16.72
C ALA A 11 -9.30 -29.59 -17.73
N VAL A 12 -8.11 -29.95 -18.24
CA VAL A 12 -7.93 -31.13 -19.12
C VAL A 12 -7.43 -32.37 -18.39
N GLY A 13 -7.49 -32.36 -17.03
CA GLY A 13 -7.28 -33.55 -16.20
C GLY A 13 -5.86 -33.72 -15.65
N MET A 14 -4.96 -32.74 -15.78
CA MET A 14 -3.63 -32.85 -15.18
C MET A 14 -3.66 -32.58 -13.66
N ALA A 15 -2.90 -33.33 -12.88
CA ALA A 15 -2.69 -33.06 -11.46
C ALA A 15 -1.67 -31.90 -11.28
N LEU A 16 -1.72 -31.25 -10.10
CA LEU A 16 -0.81 -30.11 -9.82
C LEU A 16 0.68 -30.50 -9.89
N GLU A 17 1.00 -31.71 -9.47
CA GLU A 17 2.34 -32.28 -9.48
C GLU A 17 2.88 -32.51 -10.91
N GLU A 18 1.99 -32.67 -11.88
CA GLU A 18 2.33 -32.92 -13.29
C GLU A 18 2.50 -31.60 -14.09
N ILE A 19 2.10 -30.46 -13.51
CA ILE A 19 2.11 -29.18 -14.20
C ILE A 19 3.41 -28.45 -13.91
N PRO A 20 4.36 -28.36 -14.87
CA PRO A 20 5.61 -27.64 -14.64
C PRO A 20 5.40 -26.12 -14.60
N VAL A 21 5.98 -25.49 -13.59
CA VAL A 21 6.15 -24.04 -13.46
C VAL A 21 7.61 -23.70 -13.26
N ALA A 22 8.00 -22.45 -13.44
CA ALA A 22 9.37 -22.04 -13.12
C ALA A 22 9.63 -22.25 -11.62
N GLY A 23 10.68 -23.00 -11.29
CA GLY A 23 11.03 -23.33 -9.92
C GLY A 23 10.46 -24.67 -9.39
N GLY A 24 9.69 -25.43 -10.22
CA GLY A 24 9.16 -26.74 -9.80
C GLY A 24 7.86 -27.12 -10.48
N THR A 25 6.88 -27.55 -9.70
CA THR A 25 5.55 -27.91 -10.17
C THR A 25 4.49 -27.00 -9.53
N ALA A 26 3.28 -27.00 -10.07
CA ALA A 26 2.17 -26.19 -9.58
C ALA A 26 1.69 -26.59 -8.17
N ALA A 27 2.11 -27.74 -7.65
CA ALA A 27 1.83 -28.19 -6.29
C ALA A 27 2.62 -27.43 -5.22
N ILE A 28 3.68 -26.71 -5.62
CA ILE A 28 4.54 -25.95 -4.70
C ILE A 28 4.04 -24.53 -4.60
N GLU A 29 3.70 -24.11 -3.37
CA GLU A 29 3.38 -22.70 -3.08
C GLU A 29 4.69 -21.91 -2.99
N PRO A 30 4.84 -20.82 -3.79
CA PRO A 30 6.03 -19.99 -3.75
C PRO A 30 6.08 -19.15 -2.47
N SER A 31 7.25 -19.10 -1.83
CA SER A 31 7.52 -18.16 -0.73
C SER A 31 7.95 -16.82 -1.30
N LEU A 32 7.23 -15.76 -0.98
CA LEU A 32 7.46 -14.40 -1.51
C LEU A 32 8.03 -13.50 -0.40
N ASP A 33 8.94 -12.59 -0.77
CA ASP A 33 9.55 -11.62 0.13
C ASP A 33 8.92 -10.22 0.02
N TYR A 34 7.75 -10.13 -0.59
CA TYR A 34 6.98 -8.90 -0.77
C TYR A 34 5.48 -9.14 -0.56
N ILE A 35 4.77 -8.07 -0.31
CA ILE A 35 3.31 -8.02 -0.19
C ILE A 35 2.76 -7.15 -1.32
N VAL A 36 1.58 -7.50 -1.82
CA VAL A 36 0.84 -6.69 -2.78
C VAL A 36 -0.53 -6.32 -2.19
N ALA A 37 -0.79 -5.02 -2.09
CA ALA A 37 -2.12 -4.52 -1.78
C ALA A 37 -2.75 -3.94 -3.05
N LYS A 38 -3.98 -4.37 -3.34
CA LYS A 38 -4.76 -3.91 -4.49
C LYS A 38 -5.88 -3.00 -4.01
N PHE A 39 -5.89 -1.75 -4.48
CA PHE A 39 -6.88 -0.76 -4.12
C PHE A 39 -7.72 -0.38 -5.35
N PRO A 40 -9.06 -0.44 -5.27
CA PRO A 40 -9.93 -0.02 -6.36
C PRO A 40 -9.96 1.51 -6.47
N ARG A 41 -10.07 2.02 -7.70
CA ARG A 41 -10.35 3.43 -7.99
C ARG A 41 -11.84 3.59 -8.24
N PHE A 42 -12.51 4.30 -7.35
CA PHE A 42 -13.93 4.64 -7.49
C PHE A 42 -14.08 6.05 -8.05
N PRO A 43 -14.84 6.24 -9.15
CA PRO A 43 -14.93 7.54 -9.83
C PRO A 43 -16.04 8.44 -9.28
N PHE A 44 -16.36 8.36 -7.99
CA PHE A 44 -17.43 9.18 -7.37
C PHE A 44 -17.09 10.68 -7.34
N ASP A 45 -15.83 11.03 -7.48
CA ASP A 45 -15.38 12.40 -7.71
C ASP A 45 -15.86 12.97 -9.07
N LYS A 46 -16.06 12.10 -10.06
CA LYS A 46 -16.57 12.45 -11.39
C LYS A 46 -18.09 12.28 -11.52
N PHE A 47 -18.63 11.29 -10.84
CA PHE A 47 -20.06 10.94 -10.86
C PHE A 47 -20.73 11.29 -9.51
N THR A 48 -20.86 12.58 -9.23
CA THR A 48 -21.31 13.11 -7.94
C THR A 48 -22.75 12.73 -7.57
N THR A 49 -23.58 12.32 -8.54
CA THR A 49 -24.96 11.84 -8.32
C THR A 49 -25.04 10.35 -8.02
N ALA A 50 -23.95 9.61 -8.21
CA ALA A 50 -23.92 8.18 -7.94
C ALA A 50 -23.79 7.91 -6.43
N LYS A 51 -24.52 6.88 -5.95
CA LYS A 51 -24.39 6.44 -4.55
C LYS A 51 -23.02 5.76 -4.35
N ASN A 52 -22.25 6.26 -3.38
CA ASN A 52 -20.91 5.76 -3.06
C ASN A 52 -20.93 4.57 -2.08
N THR A 53 -22.09 4.07 -1.67
CA THR A 53 -22.20 2.84 -0.88
C THR A 53 -21.77 1.64 -1.73
N LEU A 54 -20.87 0.82 -1.20
CA LEU A 54 -20.36 -0.37 -1.83
C LEU A 54 -21.29 -1.58 -1.57
N GLY A 55 -21.28 -2.54 -2.47
CA GLY A 55 -22.09 -3.74 -2.39
C GLY A 55 -21.67 -4.77 -3.45
N THR A 56 -22.56 -5.66 -3.86
CA THR A 56 -22.30 -6.72 -4.84
C THR A 56 -22.11 -6.21 -6.27
N GLN A 57 -22.57 -4.99 -6.57
CA GLN A 57 -22.41 -4.38 -7.88
C GLN A 57 -21.02 -3.75 -8.01
N MET A 58 -20.33 -4.02 -9.12
CA MET A 58 -19.02 -3.40 -9.40
C MET A 58 -19.20 -1.91 -9.71
N LYS A 59 -18.47 -1.07 -8.96
CA LYS A 59 -18.47 0.40 -9.10
C LYS A 59 -17.07 0.99 -9.37
N ALA A 60 -16.03 0.18 -9.23
CA ALA A 60 -14.67 0.60 -9.55
C ALA A 60 -14.46 0.69 -11.06
N THR A 61 -13.70 1.70 -11.51
CA THR A 61 -13.35 1.91 -12.93
C THR A 61 -11.88 1.63 -13.22
N GLY A 62 -11.11 1.34 -12.20
CA GLY A 62 -9.68 1.01 -12.28
C GLY A 62 -9.16 0.57 -10.92
N GLU A 63 -7.87 0.31 -10.87
CA GLU A 63 -7.22 -0.17 -9.67
C GLU A 63 -5.75 0.19 -9.64
N VAL A 64 -5.15 0.16 -8.46
CA VAL A 64 -3.71 0.32 -8.26
C VAL A 64 -3.17 -0.84 -7.44
N MET A 65 -1.88 -1.13 -7.62
CA MET A 65 -1.14 -2.09 -6.80
C MET A 65 -0.04 -1.37 -6.03
N GLY A 66 -0.11 -1.46 -4.70
CA GLY A 66 1.00 -1.11 -3.83
C GLY A 66 1.83 -2.35 -3.53
N ILE A 67 3.10 -2.35 -3.92
CA ILE A 67 4.04 -3.45 -3.64
C ILE A 67 5.03 -2.97 -2.58
N GLY A 68 5.25 -3.75 -1.55
CA GLY A 68 6.12 -3.40 -0.44
C GLY A 68 6.58 -4.60 0.37
N SER A 69 7.38 -4.35 1.39
CA SER A 69 7.89 -5.35 2.33
C SER A 69 6.98 -5.58 3.54
N CYS A 70 6.01 -4.68 3.75
CA CYS A 70 5.01 -4.77 4.82
C CYS A 70 3.67 -4.17 4.36
N LEU A 71 2.59 -4.45 5.11
CA LEU A 71 1.24 -3.96 4.79
C LEU A 71 1.16 -2.44 4.81
N GLU A 72 1.83 -1.80 5.76
CA GLU A 72 1.86 -0.35 5.92
C GLU A 72 2.43 0.33 4.65
N GLU A 73 3.56 -0.17 4.16
CA GLU A 73 4.19 0.32 2.93
C GLU A 73 3.25 0.16 1.73
N CYS A 74 2.60 -1.01 1.63
CA CYS A 74 1.65 -1.28 0.55
C CYS A 74 0.44 -0.34 0.60
N PHE A 75 -0.15 -0.14 1.77
CA PHE A 75 -1.32 0.74 1.95
C PHE A 75 -1.00 2.18 1.57
N LEU A 76 0.10 2.73 2.11
CA LEU A 76 0.48 4.10 1.84
C LEU A 76 0.89 4.34 0.38
N LYS A 77 1.51 3.37 -0.28
CA LYS A 77 1.79 3.42 -1.72
C LYS A 77 0.49 3.39 -2.53
N SER A 78 -0.42 2.47 -2.22
CA SER A 78 -1.71 2.34 -2.91
C SER A 78 -2.52 3.63 -2.82
N VAL A 79 -2.64 4.23 -1.63
CA VAL A 79 -3.38 5.48 -1.42
C VAL A 79 -2.82 6.60 -2.31
N ARG A 80 -1.49 6.75 -2.38
CA ARG A 80 -0.87 7.76 -3.25
C ARG A 80 -1.10 7.50 -4.73
N SER A 81 -1.07 6.22 -5.13
CA SER A 81 -1.23 5.81 -6.53
C SER A 81 -2.66 5.97 -7.05
N LEU A 82 -3.66 6.11 -6.17
CA LEU A 82 -5.05 6.38 -6.58
C LEU A 82 -5.25 7.75 -7.21
N GLU A 83 -4.32 8.68 -7.05
CA GLU A 83 -4.36 10.05 -7.61
C GLU A 83 -5.66 10.82 -7.28
N THR A 84 -6.17 10.63 -6.08
CA THR A 84 -7.37 11.34 -5.55
C THR A 84 -7.02 12.64 -4.82
N GLY A 85 -5.76 13.08 -4.91
CA GLY A 85 -5.26 14.24 -4.15
C GLY A 85 -4.87 13.91 -2.70
N VAL A 86 -5.16 12.68 -2.23
CA VAL A 86 -4.83 12.21 -0.88
C VAL A 86 -3.48 11.49 -0.91
N THR A 87 -2.56 11.90 -0.07
CA THR A 87 -1.19 11.37 -0.04
C THR A 87 -0.89 10.45 1.14
N HIS A 88 -1.85 10.30 2.06
CA HIS A 88 -1.73 9.48 3.27
C HIS A 88 -3.12 9.01 3.74
N LEU A 89 -3.19 8.10 4.70
CA LEU A 89 -4.46 7.66 5.32
C LEU A 89 -5.05 8.75 6.24
N TYR A 90 -5.25 9.94 5.67
CA TYR A 90 -5.80 11.10 6.38
C TYR A 90 -6.72 11.91 5.46
N MET A 91 -7.92 12.21 5.96
CA MET A 91 -8.84 13.16 5.35
C MET A 91 -9.41 14.09 6.42
N LYS A 92 -9.30 15.41 6.19
CA LYS A 92 -9.77 16.43 7.12
C LYS A 92 -11.23 16.25 7.54
N LYS A 93 -12.11 15.87 6.61
CA LYS A 93 -13.54 15.67 6.88
C LYS A 93 -13.79 14.66 8.01
N PHE A 94 -12.96 13.63 8.17
CA PHE A 94 -13.10 12.64 9.24
C PHE A 94 -12.45 13.12 10.54
N ALA A 95 -11.36 13.90 10.45
CA ALA A 95 -10.73 14.50 11.62
C ALA A 95 -11.68 15.48 12.35
N ASP A 96 -12.54 16.17 11.61
CA ASP A 96 -13.53 17.12 12.16
C ASP A 96 -14.86 16.44 12.60
N MET A 97 -15.05 15.15 12.28
CA MET A 97 -16.28 14.40 12.56
C MET A 97 -16.31 13.85 13.99
N PRO A 98 -17.44 13.90 14.73
CA PRO A 98 -17.56 13.27 16.04
C PRO A 98 -17.35 11.75 15.99
N THR A 99 -16.80 11.16 17.06
CA THR A 99 -16.48 9.73 17.11
C THR A 99 -17.71 8.82 16.89
N HIS A 100 -18.86 9.15 17.48
CA HIS A 100 -20.09 8.37 17.28
C HIS A 100 -20.53 8.38 15.81
N THR A 101 -20.41 9.52 15.11
CA THR A 101 -20.74 9.64 13.70
C THR A 101 -19.76 8.86 12.82
N LEU A 102 -18.46 8.76 13.23
CA LEU A 102 -17.50 7.90 12.54
C LEU A 102 -17.90 6.42 12.64
N TYR A 103 -18.38 5.96 13.81
CA TYR A 103 -18.88 4.59 13.95
C TYR A 103 -20.10 4.32 13.07
N GLU A 104 -21.05 5.24 12.98
CA GLU A 104 -22.17 5.13 12.04
C GLU A 104 -21.66 5.08 10.59
N TYR A 105 -20.71 5.94 10.24
CA TYR A 105 -20.16 6.02 8.89
C TYR A 105 -19.48 4.74 8.41
N ILE A 106 -18.70 4.08 9.27
CA ILE A 106 -17.95 2.87 8.86
C ILE A 106 -18.87 1.68 8.59
N THR A 107 -20.09 1.66 9.10
CA THR A 107 -21.08 0.60 8.82
C THR A 107 -21.75 0.74 7.46
N GLU A 108 -21.65 1.89 6.81
CA GLU A 108 -22.27 2.13 5.50
C GLU A 108 -21.46 1.60 4.31
N PHE A 109 -20.23 1.10 4.52
CA PHE A 109 -19.33 0.55 3.50
C PHE A 109 -19.16 1.45 2.26
N LYS A 110 -18.71 2.67 2.48
CA LYS A 110 -18.39 3.64 1.42
C LYS A 110 -16.96 3.45 0.89
N ASP A 111 -16.69 4.01 -0.28
CA ASP A 111 -15.38 3.96 -0.95
C ASP A 111 -14.22 4.54 -0.12
N ASP A 112 -14.50 5.43 0.80
CA ASP A 112 -13.54 6.11 1.66
C ASP A 112 -13.58 5.64 3.14
N THR A 113 -14.30 4.57 3.43
CA THR A 113 -14.42 4.00 4.79
C THR A 113 -13.07 3.76 5.47
N ILE A 114 -12.03 3.39 4.71
CA ILE A 114 -10.68 3.17 5.27
C ILE A 114 -10.12 4.41 5.99
N PHE A 115 -10.44 5.62 5.52
CA PHE A 115 -9.99 6.86 6.16
C PHE A 115 -10.73 7.14 7.46
N ALA A 116 -12.03 6.81 7.54
CA ALA A 116 -12.83 6.91 8.76
C ALA A 116 -12.35 5.89 9.80
N VAL A 117 -12.08 4.65 9.39
CA VAL A 117 -11.45 3.60 10.22
C VAL A 117 -10.10 4.07 10.76
N THR A 118 -9.26 4.64 9.90
CA THR A 118 -7.95 5.15 10.32
C THR A 118 -8.09 6.28 11.34
N GLU A 119 -9.10 7.15 11.19
CA GLU A 119 -9.34 8.22 12.15
C GLU A 119 -9.79 7.69 13.52
N LEU A 120 -10.66 6.67 13.57
CA LEU A 120 -11.02 5.99 14.82
C LEU A 120 -9.78 5.39 15.51
N ILE A 121 -8.93 4.70 14.77
CA ILE A 121 -7.68 4.13 15.30
C ILE A 121 -6.74 5.24 15.80
N ARG A 122 -6.65 6.37 15.10
CA ARG A 122 -5.84 7.54 15.51
C ARG A 122 -6.35 8.13 16.84
N ARG A 123 -7.66 8.05 17.09
CA ARG A 123 -8.30 8.45 18.35
C ARG A 123 -8.19 7.41 19.45
N LYS A 124 -7.51 6.28 19.21
CA LYS A 124 -7.32 5.16 20.16
C LYS A 124 -8.60 4.39 20.46
N GLU A 125 -9.56 4.41 19.53
CA GLU A 125 -10.73 3.54 19.62
C GLU A 125 -10.33 2.05 19.51
N SER A 126 -11.16 1.18 20.06
CA SER A 126 -10.87 -0.26 20.15
C SER A 126 -10.84 -0.94 18.78
N ILE A 127 -9.74 -1.62 18.45
CA ILE A 127 -9.62 -2.44 17.23
C ILE A 127 -10.70 -3.51 17.18
N ALA A 128 -11.03 -4.13 18.32
CA ALA A 128 -12.06 -5.16 18.40
C ALA A 128 -13.46 -4.59 18.09
N GLU A 129 -13.77 -3.39 18.55
CA GLU A 129 -15.05 -2.72 18.22
C GLU A 129 -15.13 -2.31 16.76
N ILE A 130 -14.04 -1.79 16.19
CA ILE A 130 -13.95 -1.47 14.76
C ILE A 130 -14.08 -2.74 13.91
N HIS A 131 -13.42 -3.84 14.31
CA HIS A 131 -13.57 -5.14 13.67
C HIS A 131 -15.03 -5.61 13.72
N ALA A 132 -15.68 -5.57 14.89
CA ALA A 132 -17.05 -5.99 15.04
C ALA A 132 -18.04 -5.17 14.18
N ALA A 133 -17.77 -3.87 13.98
CA ALA A 133 -18.59 -2.98 13.17
C ALA A 133 -18.37 -3.15 11.66
N THR A 134 -17.18 -3.52 11.24
CA THR A 134 -16.79 -3.53 9.80
C THR A 134 -16.50 -4.90 9.23
N MET A 135 -16.24 -5.89 10.07
CA MET A 135 -15.70 -7.21 9.72
C MET A 135 -14.32 -7.16 9.02
N ILE A 136 -13.63 -6.01 9.04
CA ILE A 136 -12.24 -5.91 8.57
C ILE A 136 -11.35 -6.73 9.49
N THR A 137 -10.55 -7.62 8.91
CA THR A 137 -9.63 -8.46 9.67
C THR A 137 -8.69 -7.63 10.54
N GLU A 138 -8.52 -8.01 11.81
CA GLU A 138 -7.68 -7.27 12.78
C GLU A 138 -6.25 -7.07 12.28
N LEU A 139 -5.68 -8.01 11.52
CA LEU A 139 -4.38 -7.87 10.89
C LEU A 139 -4.23 -6.55 10.10
N PHE A 140 -5.26 -6.16 9.36
CA PHE A 140 -5.24 -4.89 8.60
C PHE A 140 -5.44 -3.68 9.51
N LEU A 141 -6.29 -3.79 10.53
CA LEU A 141 -6.50 -2.72 11.50
C LEU A 141 -5.23 -2.45 12.32
N GLU A 142 -4.52 -3.51 12.71
CA GLU A 142 -3.23 -3.40 13.40
C GLU A 142 -2.14 -2.76 12.51
N ALA A 143 -2.11 -3.07 11.21
CA ALA A 143 -1.21 -2.40 10.27
C ALA A 143 -1.50 -0.89 10.22
N ILE A 144 -2.78 -0.49 10.19
CA ILE A 144 -3.19 0.90 10.26
C ILE A 144 -2.80 1.52 11.61
N ALA A 145 -2.94 0.79 12.71
CA ALA A 145 -2.53 1.26 14.03
C ALA A 145 -1.02 1.53 14.11
N ARG A 146 -0.19 0.69 13.46
CA ARG A 146 1.26 0.94 13.36
C ARG A 146 1.58 2.21 12.54
N ILE A 147 0.79 2.50 11.49
CA ILE A 147 0.91 3.78 10.75
C ILE A 147 0.59 4.95 11.67
N CYS A 148 -0.53 4.92 12.40
CA CYS A 148 -0.91 5.98 13.34
C CYS A 148 0.12 6.18 14.45
N LYS A 149 0.67 5.09 15.00
CA LYS A 149 1.74 5.14 16.00
C LYS A 149 3.01 5.82 15.46
N MET A 150 3.36 5.54 14.18
CA MET A 150 4.50 6.19 13.53
C MET A 150 4.25 7.69 13.30
N GLU A 151 3.01 8.10 12.98
CA GLU A 151 2.63 9.51 12.91
C GLU A 151 2.89 10.24 14.24
N GLU A 152 2.51 9.61 15.37
CA GLU A 152 2.75 10.16 16.71
C GLU A 152 4.24 10.29 17.01
N LEU A 153 5.01 9.23 16.67
CA LEU A 153 6.45 9.24 16.87
C LEU A 153 7.14 10.39 16.09
N LEU A 154 6.75 10.57 14.82
CA LEU A 154 7.27 11.66 13.98
C LEU A 154 6.90 13.04 14.54
N LYS A 155 5.65 13.23 14.99
CA LYS A 155 5.20 14.50 15.60
C LYS A 155 5.94 14.83 16.88
N ALA A 156 6.23 13.81 17.71
CA ALA A 156 6.95 13.98 18.96
C ALA A 156 8.45 14.24 18.78
N ASN A 157 9.03 13.82 17.66
CA ASN A 157 10.48 13.86 17.41
C ASN A 157 10.79 14.47 16.03
N PRO A 158 10.60 15.80 15.86
CA PRO A 158 10.95 16.47 14.61
C PRO A 158 12.44 16.34 14.30
N GLN A 159 12.78 16.08 13.03
CA GLN A 159 14.14 15.92 12.51
C GLN A 159 14.94 14.73 13.08
N ASP A 160 14.31 13.82 13.82
CA ASP A 160 14.96 12.60 14.27
C ASP A 160 15.20 11.66 13.07
N ILE A 161 16.47 11.36 12.81
CA ILE A 161 16.91 10.52 11.68
C ILE A 161 16.48 9.07 11.86
N VAL A 162 16.41 8.57 13.09
CA VAL A 162 15.96 7.18 13.37
C VAL A 162 14.47 7.05 13.08
N ALA A 163 13.65 7.99 13.55
CA ALA A 163 12.22 8.04 13.26
C ALA A 163 11.97 8.24 11.75
N LEU A 164 12.74 9.11 11.08
CA LEU A 164 12.67 9.31 9.64
C LEU A 164 12.93 8.00 8.87
N ASN A 165 14.00 7.29 9.19
CA ASN A 165 14.34 6.03 8.55
C ASN A 165 13.24 4.96 8.78
N ALA A 166 12.75 4.84 10.00
CA ALA A 166 11.66 3.92 10.34
C ALA A 166 10.38 4.26 9.53
N ALA A 167 9.99 5.52 9.47
CA ALA A 167 8.84 5.98 8.69
C ALA A 167 9.01 5.72 7.19
N LYS A 168 10.21 5.91 6.62
CA LYS A 168 10.48 5.60 5.22
C LYS A 168 10.29 4.11 4.92
N ARG A 169 10.70 3.23 5.83
CA ARG A 169 10.48 1.77 5.71
C ARG A 169 9.01 1.38 5.75
N LEU A 170 8.18 2.12 6.49
CA LEU A 170 6.72 1.95 6.50
C LEU A 170 6.01 2.63 5.33
N GLY A 171 6.75 3.25 4.40
CA GLY A 171 6.18 3.82 3.18
C GLY A 171 5.70 5.28 3.30
N PHE A 172 6.05 6.01 4.36
CA PHE A 172 5.73 7.43 4.49
C PHE A 172 6.38 8.26 3.38
N SER A 173 5.62 9.17 2.76
CA SER A 173 6.15 10.11 1.77
C SER A 173 6.89 11.26 2.44
N ASP A 174 7.88 11.82 1.73
CA ASP A 174 8.59 13.02 2.19
C ASP A 174 7.60 14.17 2.39
N LYS A 175 6.61 14.31 1.50
CA LYS A 175 5.54 15.31 1.58
C LYS A 175 4.72 15.21 2.86
N TYR A 176 4.34 13.99 3.29
CA TYR A 176 3.54 13.82 4.50
C TYR A 176 4.39 14.05 5.77
N ILE A 177 5.63 13.56 5.80
CA ILE A 177 6.56 13.84 6.90
C ILE A 177 6.80 15.34 7.03
N ALA A 178 7.00 16.04 5.92
CA ALA A 178 7.14 17.49 5.89
C ALA A 178 5.95 18.21 6.55
N SER A 179 4.72 17.75 6.27
CA SER A 179 3.51 18.32 6.90
C SER A 179 3.46 18.08 8.42
N LEU A 180 3.97 16.95 8.91
CA LEU A 180 4.04 16.66 10.34
C LEU A 180 5.12 17.49 11.07
N TRP A 181 6.21 17.80 10.38
CA TRP A 181 7.34 18.55 10.92
C TRP A 181 7.29 20.05 10.61
N ASN A 182 6.20 20.50 9.99
CA ASN A 182 5.99 21.91 9.58
C ASN A 182 7.16 22.45 8.73
N THR A 183 7.56 21.70 7.72
CA THR A 183 8.63 22.01 6.77
C THR A 183 8.18 21.66 5.33
N ASP A 184 9.08 21.77 4.36
CA ASP A 184 8.84 21.43 2.97
C ASP A 184 9.40 20.06 2.58
N GLU A 185 8.87 19.48 1.50
CA GLU A 185 9.24 18.16 1.00
C GLU A 185 10.72 18.06 0.60
N LEU A 186 11.29 19.13 0.04
CA LEU A 186 12.70 19.17 -0.39
C LEU A 186 13.64 19.10 0.82
N SER A 187 13.28 19.74 1.93
CA SER A 187 14.02 19.67 3.19
C SER A 187 14.09 18.23 3.71
N ILE A 188 12.98 17.49 3.69
CA ILE A 188 12.97 16.06 4.07
C ILE A 188 13.80 15.23 3.10
N TYR A 189 13.67 15.46 1.80
CA TYR A 189 14.49 14.79 0.79
C TYR A 189 15.98 14.98 1.03
N ASN A 190 16.41 16.21 1.26
CA ASN A 190 17.81 16.54 1.51
C ASN A 190 18.32 15.91 2.82
N LEU A 191 17.53 16.00 3.89
CA LEU A 191 17.85 15.42 5.20
C LEU A 191 18.08 13.90 5.09
N ARG A 192 17.13 13.16 4.46
CA ARG A 192 17.27 11.71 4.32
C ARG A 192 18.44 11.33 3.41
N LYS A 193 18.68 12.09 2.33
CA LYS A 193 19.79 11.83 1.40
C LYS A 193 21.14 12.03 2.05
N GLN A 194 21.32 13.09 2.84
CA GLN A 194 22.52 13.37 3.62
C GLN A 194 22.82 12.27 4.64
N ASN A 195 21.80 11.60 5.15
CA ASN A 195 21.92 10.50 6.12
C ASN A 195 21.88 9.11 5.48
N GLY A 196 22.04 9.00 4.15
CA GLY A 196 22.09 7.72 3.44
C GLY A 196 20.75 6.97 3.37
N ILE A 197 19.63 7.61 3.73
CA ILE A 197 18.29 7.01 3.63
C ILE A 197 17.80 7.14 2.19
N THR A 198 18.13 6.15 1.37
CA THR A 198 17.80 6.11 -0.06
C THR A 198 16.98 4.86 -0.39
N PRO A 199 16.07 4.94 -1.38
CA PRO A 199 15.32 3.77 -1.80
C PRO A 199 16.23 2.78 -2.53
N VAL A 200 15.87 1.53 -2.45
CA VAL A 200 16.39 0.42 -3.24
C VAL A 200 15.31 -0.10 -4.18
N PHE A 201 15.68 -0.84 -5.20
CA PHE A 201 14.78 -1.47 -6.14
C PHE A 201 14.84 -2.98 -5.99
N LYS A 202 13.74 -3.60 -5.59
CA LYS A 202 13.61 -5.05 -5.37
C LYS A 202 12.88 -5.69 -6.54
N MET A 203 13.21 -6.93 -6.85
CA MET A 203 12.53 -7.69 -7.90
C MET A 203 11.16 -8.20 -7.45
N VAL A 204 10.20 -8.23 -8.38
CA VAL A 204 8.94 -8.93 -8.22
C VAL A 204 9.11 -10.33 -8.83
N ASP A 205 9.67 -11.27 -8.05
CA ASP A 205 9.83 -12.68 -8.46
C ASP A 205 8.69 -13.52 -7.91
N THR A 206 7.62 -13.63 -8.70
CA THR A 206 6.36 -14.29 -8.30
C THR A 206 6.47 -15.80 -8.08
N LEU A 207 7.57 -16.41 -8.46
CA LEU A 207 7.83 -17.86 -8.34
C LEU A 207 9.07 -18.16 -7.50
N HIS A 208 9.69 -17.12 -6.94
CA HIS A 208 10.94 -17.22 -6.16
C HIS A 208 12.02 -18.05 -6.87
N THR A 209 12.21 -17.76 -8.14
CA THR A 209 13.16 -18.51 -9.00
C THR A 209 14.63 -18.12 -8.79
N GLY A 210 14.88 -16.99 -8.13
CA GLY A 210 16.20 -16.38 -7.99
C GLY A 210 16.79 -15.85 -9.31
N LYS A 211 16.05 -15.92 -10.42
CA LYS A 211 16.46 -15.35 -11.70
C LYS A 211 16.16 -13.87 -11.76
N TYR A 212 17.00 -13.11 -12.46
CA TYR A 212 16.76 -11.69 -12.67
C TYR A 212 15.50 -11.45 -13.48
N ILE A 213 14.57 -10.70 -12.91
CA ILE A 213 13.33 -10.25 -13.55
C ILE A 213 13.38 -8.73 -13.60
N ALA A 214 13.23 -8.15 -14.80
CA ALA A 214 13.27 -6.70 -15.02
C ALA A 214 11.93 -6.03 -14.66
N TYR A 215 11.29 -6.48 -13.59
CA TYR A 215 10.11 -5.86 -12.98
C TYR A 215 10.42 -5.58 -11.52
N LEU A 216 10.52 -4.30 -11.19
CA LEU A 216 11.06 -3.84 -9.93
C LEU A 216 10.08 -2.94 -9.21
N TYR A 217 10.12 -2.94 -7.88
CA TYR A 217 9.44 -1.96 -7.04
C TYR A 217 10.44 -1.27 -6.12
N SER A 218 10.19 0.00 -5.79
CA SER A 218 11.05 0.74 -4.86
C SER A 218 10.65 0.46 -3.42
N SER A 219 11.63 0.33 -2.52
CA SER A 219 11.41 0.20 -1.08
C SER A 219 12.58 0.87 -0.33
N TYR A 220 12.42 1.07 0.98
CA TYR A 220 13.52 1.49 1.87
C TYR A 220 14.06 0.32 2.71
N THR A 221 13.75 -0.93 2.32
CA THR A 221 14.18 -2.15 2.99
C THR A 221 14.82 -3.12 2.01
N GLY A 222 15.82 -3.88 2.49
CA GLY A 222 16.51 -4.89 1.68
C GLY A 222 17.61 -4.34 0.81
N GLU A 223 18.05 -5.16 -0.15
CA GLU A 223 19.14 -4.86 -1.06
C GLU A 223 18.65 -4.41 -2.43
N ASN A 224 19.47 -3.63 -3.13
CA ASN A 224 19.16 -3.16 -4.47
C ASN A 224 19.42 -4.25 -5.52
N ALA A 225 18.36 -4.71 -6.19
CA ALA A 225 18.42 -5.71 -7.24
C ALA A 225 18.56 -5.11 -8.65
N SER A 226 18.56 -3.77 -8.81
CA SER A 226 18.66 -3.16 -10.14
C SER A 226 20.03 -3.38 -10.76
N ARG A 227 20.04 -3.71 -12.06
CA ARG A 227 21.27 -3.89 -12.84
C ARG A 227 21.56 -2.63 -13.63
N LEU A 228 22.61 -1.93 -13.24
CA LEU A 228 23.08 -0.74 -13.95
C LEU A 228 23.86 -1.15 -15.22
N THR A 229 23.71 -0.37 -16.26
CA THR A 229 24.46 -0.51 -17.52
C THR A 229 24.94 0.86 -17.99
N ASP A 230 25.91 0.91 -18.89
CA ASP A 230 26.44 2.16 -19.46
C ASP A 230 25.57 2.72 -20.60
N LYS A 231 24.48 2.02 -20.96
CA LYS A 231 23.55 2.49 -21.98
C LYS A 231 22.84 3.78 -21.53
N LYS A 232 22.55 4.67 -22.47
CA LYS A 232 21.66 5.81 -22.26
C LYS A 232 20.30 5.31 -21.77
N LYS A 233 19.74 5.96 -20.78
CA LYS A 233 18.47 5.57 -20.15
C LYS A 233 17.43 6.66 -20.35
N ILE A 234 16.24 6.24 -20.70
CA ILE A 234 15.06 7.10 -20.79
C ILE A 234 14.04 6.56 -19.79
N VAL A 235 13.55 7.43 -18.93
CA VAL A 235 12.45 7.11 -18.00
C VAL A 235 11.15 7.58 -18.62
N VAL A 236 10.21 6.65 -18.80
CA VAL A 236 8.85 6.96 -19.19
C VAL A 236 7.99 6.90 -17.95
N LEU A 237 7.44 8.06 -17.54
CA LEU A 237 6.53 8.10 -16.40
C LEU A 237 5.16 7.63 -16.88
N GLY A 238 4.74 6.48 -16.38
CA GLY A 238 3.44 5.89 -16.67
C GLY A 238 2.33 6.50 -15.81
N ALA A 239 1.09 6.25 -16.23
CA ALA A 239 -0.11 6.75 -15.60
C ALA A 239 -0.38 6.09 -14.23
N GLY A 240 -1.30 6.68 -13.48
CA GLY A 240 -1.83 6.18 -12.23
C GLY A 240 -2.76 4.96 -12.40
N PRO A 241 -3.99 4.98 -11.85
CA PRO A 241 -4.90 3.84 -11.86
C PRO A 241 -5.24 3.36 -13.28
N ILE A 242 -5.20 2.05 -13.47
CA ILE A 242 -5.52 1.38 -14.73
C ILE A 242 -6.99 1.00 -14.74
#